data_85732fe5d9c9a5f738176c5ddddaf554
#
_entry.id   85732fe5d9c9a5f738176c5ddddaf554
#
_cell.length_a   1.000
_cell.length_b   1.000
_cell.length_c   1.000
_cell.angle_alpha   90.00
_cell.angle_beta   90.00
_cell.angle_gamma   90.00
#
_symmetry.space_group_name_H-M   'P 1'
#
loop_
_entity.id
_entity.type
_entity.pdbx_description
1 polymer ?
#
loop_
_entity_poly.entity_id
_entity_poly.type
_entity_poly.pdbx_seq_one_letter_code
_entity_poly.pdbx_strand_id
1 'polypeptide(L)'
;AGDSYSGLVKNTCGIASLLTSGIGDTIRVSLTADPVEEVRAGSEILRALGMWERGGVNIISCPTCGRTKIDLIRLVSELRDAVHGIDTHGRTVNVAVMGCVVNGPGEAREADFGIAGGDGFGVLFRNGEPEGRVAEEDIIDVLVREVMRTVGDTD
;
A
#
# COMPACT_ATOMS: atom_id res chain seq x y z
N ALA A 1 16.09 0.52 19.11
CA ALA A 1 15.78 -0.88 18.82
C ALA A 1 14.61 -1.37 19.69
N GLY A 2 14.06 -2.51 19.36
CA GLY A 2 12.95 -3.19 20.02
C GLY A 2 12.43 -4.29 19.11
N ASP A 3 11.36 -5.00 19.52
CA ASP A 3 10.65 -5.92 18.67
C ASP A 3 10.12 -5.23 17.39
N SER A 4 9.59 -6.02 16.45
CA SER A 4 9.15 -5.48 15.14
C SER A 4 8.18 -4.32 15.25
N TYR A 5 7.25 -4.34 16.21
CA TYR A 5 6.26 -3.27 16.36
C TYR A 5 6.83 -2.05 17.10
N SER A 6 7.28 -2.23 18.35
CA SER A 6 7.77 -1.10 19.16
C SER A 6 9.08 -0.52 18.61
N GLY A 7 9.91 -1.36 18.03
CA GLY A 7 11.12 -0.95 17.34
C GLY A 7 10.82 -0.11 16.10
N LEU A 8 9.85 -0.51 15.27
CA LEU A 8 9.41 0.26 14.10
C LEU A 8 8.94 1.66 14.52
N VAL A 9 8.07 1.76 15.52
CA VAL A 9 7.57 3.07 16.01
C VAL A 9 8.71 3.97 16.46
N LYS A 10 9.65 3.45 17.26
CA LYS A 10 10.80 4.22 17.76
C LYS A 10 11.73 4.69 16.62
N ASN A 11 12.05 3.80 15.69
CA ASN A 11 12.88 4.15 14.53
C ASN A 11 12.18 5.21 13.66
N THR A 12 10.88 5.04 13.40
CA THR A 12 10.08 6.00 12.61
C THR A 12 10.11 7.39 13.25
N CYS A 13 9.83 7.50 14.55
CA CYS A 13 9.85 8.79 15.24
C CYS A 13 11.23 9.47 15.17
N GLY A 14 12.30 8.71 15.44
CA GLY A 14 13.67 9.27 15.45
C GLY A 14 14.16 9.64 14.05
N ILE A 15 13.99 8.77 13.07
CA ILE A 15 14.45 8.98 11.70
C ILE A 15 13.62 10.09 11.02
N ALA A 16 12.29 10.03 11.12
CA ALA A 16 11.42 11.00 10.48
C ALA A 16 11.68 12.42 10.99
N SER A 17 11.88 12.60 12.30
CA SER A 17 12.14 13.93 12.85
C SER A 17 13.44 14.56 12.34
N LEU A 18 14.48 13.77 12.08
CA LEU A 18 15.72 14.24 11.50
C LEU A 18 15.58 14.53 10.01
N LEU A 19 15.02 13.59 9.24
CA LEU A 19 14.87 13.73 7.80
C LEU A 19 13.97 14.93 7.43
N THR A 20 12.87 15.14 8.14
CA THR A 20 11.99 16.30 7.91
C THR A 20 12.65 17.65 8.26
N SER A 21 13.70 17.61 9.08
CA SER A 21 14.54 18.77 9.37
C SER A 21 15.71 18.95 8.39
N GLY A 22 15.76 18.13 7.32
CA GLY A 22 16.86 18.16 6.34
C GLY A 22 18.17 17.58 6.86
N ILE A 23 18.13 16.73 7.88
CA ILE A 23 19.30 16.13 8.50
C ILE A 23 19.38 14.65 8.15
N GLY A 24 20.49 14.24 7.52
CA GLY A 24 20.85 12.85 7.26
C GLY A 24 20.73 12.43 5.79
N ASP A 25 21.82 11.87 5.28
CA ASP A 25 21.93 11.30 3.92
C ASP A 25 21.90 9.76 3.94
N THR A 26 21.95 9.18 5.13
CA THR A 26 21.93 7.74 5.35
C THR A 26 21.10 7.42 6.59
N ILE A 27 20.26 6.42 6.50
CA ILE A 27 19.46 5.94 7.63
C ILE A 27 19.86 4.52 8.03
N ARG A 28 19.68 4.20 9.31
CA ARG A 28 19.80 2.85 9.84
C ARG A 28 18.60 2.55 10.72
N VAL A 29 17.87 1.50 10.36
CA VAL A 29 16.83 0.91 11.20
C VAL A 29 17.44 -0.23 12.01
N SER A 30 17.03 -0.39 13.26
CA SER A 30 17.44 -1.50 14.10
C SER A 30 16.24 -2.13 14.78
N LEU A 31 16.01 -3.41 14.49
CA LEU A 31 14.93 -4.23 15.04
C LEU A 31 15.51 -5.50 15.67
N THR A 32 14.80 -6.06 16.64
CA THR A 32 15.06 -7.44 17.10
C THR A 32 14.20 -8.37 16.19
N ALA A 33 14.64 -8.51 14.94
CA ALA A 33 13.96 -9.26 13.88
C ALA A 33 14.96 -9.66 12.79
N ASP A 34 14.50 -10.34 11.74
CA ASP A 34 15.31 -10.62 10.57
C ASP A 34 15.83 -9.31 9.94
N PRO A 35 17.12 -9.23 9.53
CA PRO A 35 17.69 -8.01 8.91
C PRO A 35 16.92 -7.51 7.68
N VAL A 36 16.22 -8.38 6.95
CA VAL A 36 15.36 -7.99 5.82
C VAL A 36 14.23 -7.07 6.29
N GLU A 37 13.68 -7.30 7.49
CA GLU A 37 12.63 -6.45 8.07
C GLU A 37 13.14 -5.03 8.38
N GLU A 38 14.42 -4.87 8.71
CA GLU A 38 15.01 -3.54 8.92
C GLU A 38 15.06 -2.75 7.60
N VAL A 39 15.39 -3.41 6.49
CA VAL A 39 15.38 -2.79 5.15
C VAL A 39 13.96 -2.43 4.72
N ARG A 40 12.99 -3.32 4.95
CA ARG A 40 11.57 -3.05 4.69
C ARG A 40 11.08 -1.85 5.48
N ALA A 41 11.34 -1.84 6.78
CA ALA A 41 10.96 -0.72 7.66
C ALA A 41 11.59 0.61 7.21
N GLY A 42 12.86 0.61 6.83
CA GLY A 42 13.54 1.79 6.29
C GLY A 42 12.88 2.31 5.02
N SER A 43 12.54 1.41 4.09
CA SER A 43 11.84 1.75 2.85
C SER A 43 10.45 2.34 3.12
N GLU A 44 9.70 1.77 4.06
CA GLU A 44 8.38 2.28 4.44
C GLU A 44 8.43 3.66 5.12
N ILE A 45 9.46 3.92 5.94
CA ILE A 45 9.69 5.25 6.53
C ILE A 45 9.93 6.28 5.42
N LEU A 46 10.77 5.97 4.44
CA LEU A 46 11.07 6.87 3.33
C LEU A 46 9.84 7.09 2.43
N ARG A 47 9.04 6.05 2.17
CA ARG A 47 7.78 6.18 1.43
C ARG A 47 6.79 7.10 2.15
N ALA A 48 6.59 6.88 3.45
CA ALA A 48 5.69 7.69 4.27
C ALA A 48 6.08 9.18 4.30
N LEU A 49 7.38 9.47 4.13
CA LEU A 49 7.91 10.84 4.06
C LEU A 49 7.95 11.40 2.62
N GLY A 50 7.55 10.64 1.61
CA GLY A 50 7.66 11.06 0.21
C GLY A 50 9.11 11.14 -0.31
N MET A 51 10.06 10.47 0.37
CA MET A 51 11.50 10.47 0.07
C MET A 51 11.98 9.19 -0.62
N TRP A 52 11.05 8.32 -1.07
CA TRP A 52 11.37 7.06 -1.74
C TRP A 52 11.32 7.22 -3.25
N GLU A 53 12.49 7.19 -3.89
CA GLU A 53 12.63 7.41 -5.34
C GLU A 53 12.60 6.13 -6.20
N ARG A 54 12.63 4.96 -5.57
CA ARG A 54 12.68 3.68 -6.32
C ARG A 54 11.32 3.19 -6.80
N GLY A 55 10.26 3.94 -6.51
CA GLY A 55 8.91 3.52 -6.83
C GLY A 55 8.43 2.33 -5.99
N GLY A 56 7.48 1.60 -6.52
CA GLY A 56 6.87 0.43 -5.89
C GLY A 56 5.35 0.54 -5.83
N VAL A 57 4.70 -0.53 -5.36
CA VAL A 57 3.25 -0.52 -5.15
C VAL A 57 2.96 0.00 -3.73
N ASN A 58 2.19 1.07 -3.65
CA ASN A 58 1.70 1.65 -2.40
C ASN A 58 0.24 1.24 -2.19
N ILE A 59 -0.03 0.48 -1.13
CA ILE A 59 -1.38 0.00 -0.82
C ILE A 59 -2.04 0.95 0.17
N ILE A 60 -3.15 1.54 -0.24
CA ILE A 60 -3.98 2.43 0.56
C ILE A 60 -5.22 1.65 0.99
N SER A 61 -5.45 1.51 2.29
CA SER A 61 -6.64 0.83 2.80
C SER A 61 -7.31 1.61 3.91
N CYS A 62 -8.64 1.52 3.98
CA CYS A 62 -9.37 2.12 5.08
C CYS A 62 -9.27 1.25 6.36
N PRO A 63 -9.41 1.84 7.55
CA PRO A 63 -9.57 1.05 8.76
C PRO A 63 -10.88 0.26 8.70
N THR A 64 -10.87 -1.01 9.12
CA THR A 64 -12.07 -1.83 9.20
C THR A 64 -13.11 -1.19 10.12
N CYS A 65 -14.35 -1.08 9.63
CA CYS A 65 -15.47 -0.52 10.40
C CYS A 65 -16.73 -1.37 10.20
N GLY A 66 -17.82 -1.04 10.90
CA GLY A 66 -19.09 -1.79 10.80
C GLY A 66 -19.74 -1.80 9.40
N ARG A 67 -19.23 -1.04 8.44
CA ARG A 67 -19.68 -1.01 7.04
C ARG A 67 -18.87 -1.91 6.11
N THR A 68 -17.74 -2.46 6.58
CA THR A 68 -16.88 -3.35 5.79
C THR A 68 -17.66 -4.60 5.37
N LYS A 69 -17.63 -4.94 4.08
CA LYS A 69 -18.41 -6.02 3.45
C LYS A 69 -17.56 -7.15 2.90
N ILE A 70 -16.24 -6.98 2.86
CA ILE A 70 -15.25 -7.94 2.37
C ILE A 70 -14.23 -8.22 3.47
N ASP A 71 -13.49 -9.31 3.38
CA ASP A 71 -12.37 -9.59 4.30
C ASP A 71 -11.16 -8.72 3.95
N LEU A 72 -11.26 -7.43 4.36
CA LEU A 72 -10.27 -6.40 4.03
C LEU A 72 -8.87 -6.74 4.54
N ILE A 73 -8.77 -7.31 5.74
CA ILE A 73 -7.47 -7.63 6.35
C ILE A 73 -6.76 -8.72 5.53
N ARG A 74 -7.48 -9.78 5.16
CA ARG A 74 -6.96 -10.85 4.32
C ARG A 74 -6.55 -10.31 2.95
N LEU A 75 -7.43 -9.58 2.28
CA LEU A 75 -7.17 -9.04 0.93
C LEU A 75 -5.96 -8.11 0.90
N VAL A 76 -5.79 -7.22 1.89
CA VAL A 76 -4.61 -6.33 1.96
C VAL A 76 -3.32 -7.14 2.18
N SER A 77 -3.37 -8.19 3.02
CA SER A 77 -2.21 -9.05 3.23
C SER A 77 -1.84 -9.82 1.96
N GLU A 78 -2.83 -10.48 1.32
CA GLU A 78 -2.62 -11.22 0.07
C GLU A 78 -2.12 -10.33 -1.07
N LEU A 79 -2.70 -9.12 -1.22
CA LEU A 79 -2.24 -8.17 -2.22
C LEU A 79 -0.79 -7.74 -1.97
N ARG A 80 -0.42 -7.44 -0.72
CA ARG A 80 0.95 -7.08 -0.37
C ARG A 80 1.95 -8.16 -0.77
N ASP A 81 1.62 -9.42 -0.48
CA ASP A 81 2.47 -10.55 -0.82
C ASP A 81 2.54 -10.76 -2.34
N ALA A 82 1.42 -10.60 -3.04
CA ALA A 82 1.33 -10.76 -4.49
C ALA A 82 2.09 -9.68 -5.29
N VAL A 83 2.12 -8.45 -4.79
CA VAL A 83 2.84 -7.34 -5.46
C VAL A 83 4.28 -7.18 -4.99
N HIS A 84 4.70 -8.00 -4.00
CA HIS A 84 6.05 -7.94 -3.47
C HIS A 84 7.08 -8.28 -4.56
N GLY A 85 8.01 -7.37 -4.80
CA GLY A 85 9.09 -7.58 -5.78
C GLY A 85 8.71 -7.23 -7.22
N ILE A 86 7.51 -6.72 -7.51
CA ILE A 86 7.18 -6.18 -8.83
C ILE A 86 8.06 -4.94 -9.06
N ASP A 87 8.86 -4.99 -10.14
CA ASP A 87 9.61 -3.82 -10.59
C ASP A 87 8.65 -2.82 -11.25
N THR A 88 8.50 -1.67 -10.65
CA THR A 88 7.65 -0.59 -11.16
C THR A 88 8.43 0.45 -11.98
N HIS A 89 9.67 0.15 -12.34
CA HIS A 89 10.55 1.03 -13.12
C HIS A 89 10.68 2.45 -12.54
N GLY A 90 10.76 2.52 -11.21
CA GLY A 90 10.88 3.78 -10.48
C GLY A 90 9.56 4.55 -10.28
N ARG A 91 8.43 4.04 -10.74
CA ARG A 91 7.10 4.66 -10.55
C ARG A 91 6.47 4.18 -9.24
N THR A 92 5.75 5.06 -8.56
CA THR A 92 4.86 4.66 -7.47
C THR A 92 3.47 4.39 -8.04
N VAL A 93 2.96 3.18 -7.82
CA VAL A 93 1.60 2.77 -8.20
C VAL A 93 0.75 2.73 -6.93
N ASN A 94 -0.23 3.61 -6.82
CA ASN A 94 -1.12 3.70 -5.67
C ASN A 94 -2.35 2.82 -5.89
N VAL A 95 -2.50 1.77 -5.09
CA VAL A 95 -3.61 0.81 -5.17
C VAL A 95 -4.47 0.91 -3.92
N ALA A 96 -5.77 1.18 -4.08
CA ALA A 96 -6.68 1.28 -2.96
C ALA A 96 -7.48 -0.01 -2.75
N VAL A 97 -7.59 -0.44 -1.50
CA VAL A 97 -8.49 -1.53 -1.08
C VAL A 97 -9.42 -1.01 0.01
N MET A 98 -10.68 -0.76 -0.36
CA MET A 98 -11.67 -0.14 0.51
C MET A 98 -12.74 -1.15 0.93
N GLY A 99 -13.05 -1.22 2.22
CA GLY A 99 -13.97 -2.18 2.79
C GLY A 99 -15.45 -1.98 2.41
N CYS A 100 -15.83 -0.81 1.88
CA CYS A 100 -17.21 -0.54 1.46
C CYS A 100 -17.27 0.48 0.30
N VAL A 101 -18.35 0.42 -0.48
CA VAL A 101 -18.59 1.33 -1.63
C VAL A 101 -18.97 2.75 -1.23
N VAL A 102 -19.30 3.00 0.05
CA VAL A 102 -19.83 4.30 0.49
C VAL A 102 -18.72 5.36 0.57
N ASN A 103 -17.58 5.03 1.15
CA ASN A 103 -16.47 5.96 1.33
C ASN A 103 -15.30 5.69 0.35
N GLY A 104 -15.33 4.53 -0.33
CA GLY A 104 -14.24 4.08 -1.21
C GLY A 104 -13.77 5.14 -2.21
N PRO A 105 -14.66 5.73 -3.02
CA PRO A 105 -14.26 6.72 -4.02
C PRO A 105 -13.69 8.02 -3.42
N GLY A 106 -14.10 8.39 -2.20
CA GLY A 106 -13.64 9.61 -1.53
C GLY A 106 -12.26 9.47 -0.90
N GLU A 107 -12.00 8.35 -0.22
CA GLU A 107 -10.74 8.06 0.46
C GLU A 107 -9.65 7.58 -0.51
N ALA A 108 -10.05 7.12 -1.69
CA ALA A 108 -9.17 6.58 -2.72
C ALA A 108 -8.89 7.55 -3.89
N ARG A 109 -9.18 8.84 -3.73
CA ARG A 109 -8.96 9.84 -4.80
C ARG A 109 -7.51 9.93 -5.28
N GLU A 110 -6.56 9.61 -4.42
CA GLU A 110 -5.13 9.65 -4.73
C GLU A 110 -4.61 8.30 -5.26
N ALA A 111 -5.48 7.29 -5.36
CA ALA A 111 -5.10 6.00 -5.92
C ALA A 111 -5.28 5.99 -7.44
N ASP A 112 -4.34 5.37 -8.14
CA ASP A 112 -4.42 5.15 -9.59
C ASP A 112 -5.64 4.28 -9.93
N PHE A 113 -5.86 3.24 -9.11
CA PHE A 113 -7.03 2.36 -9.16
C PHE A 113 -7.24 1.65 -7.82
N GLY A 114 -8.35 0.96 -7.69
CA GLY A 114 -8.63 0.17 -6.48
C GLY A 114 -9.96 -0.54 -6.49
N ILE A 115 -10.25 -1.21 -5.38
CA ILE A 115 -11.51 -1.93 -5.14
C ILE A 115 -12.24 -1.29 -3.95
N ALA A 116 -13.55 -1.14 -4.08
CA ALA A 116 -14.46 -0.83 -2.98
C ALA A 116 -15.40 -2.00 -2.73
N GLY A 117 -15.38 -2.56 -1.52
CA GLY A 117 -16.11 -3.78 -1.14
C GLY A 117 -17.64 -3.63 -1.16
N GLY A 118 -18.30 -4.60 -1.74
CA GLY A 118 -19.75 -4.84 -1.67
C GLY A 118 -20.04 -6.20 -1.03
N ASP A 119 -21.27 -6.63 -1.02
CA ASP A 119 -21.70 -7.91 -0.44
C ASP A 119 -21.38 -9.06 -1.42
N GLY A 120 -20.27 -9.76 -1.20
CA GLY A 120 -19.76 -10.81 -2.08
C GLY A 120 -19.11 -10.32 -3.39
N PHE A 121 -18.83 -9.04 -3.53
CA PHE A 121 -18.16 -8.47 -4.70
C PHE A 121 -17.35 -7.22 -4.33
N GLY A 122 -16.47 -6.80 -5.23
CA GLY A 122 -15.84 -5.48 -5.20
C GLY A 122 -16.25 -4.65 -6.42
N VAL A 123 -16.26 -3.33 -6.28
CA VAL A 123 -16.37 -2.40 -7.39
C VAL A 123 -14.97 -1.88 -7.73
N LEU A 124 -14.49 -2.24 -8.91
CA LEU A 124 -13.24 -1.69 -9.44
C LEU A 124 -13.47 -0.22 -9.81
N PHE A 125 -12.54 0.63 -9.42
CA PHE A 125 -12.53 2.04 -9.82
C PHE A 125 -11.12 2.45 -10.28
N ARG A 126 -11.07 3.45 -11.15
CA ARG A 126 -9.84 4.06 -11.65
C ARG A 126 -9.99 5.57 -11.62
N ASN A 127 -9.00 6.28 -11.05
CA ASN A 127 -9.07 7.73 -10.90
C ASN A 127 -10.40 8.23 -10.28
N GLY A 128 -10.97 7.44 -9.36
CA GLY A 128 -12.24 7.72 -8.70
C GLY A 128 -13.50 7.34 -9.47
N GLU A 129 -13.41 6.89 -10.73
CA GLU A 129 -14.54 6.48 -11.57
C GLU A 129 -14.74 4.96 -11.50
N PRO A 130 -15.97 4.46 -11.27
CA PRO A 130 -16.25 3.04 -11.23
C PRO A 130 -16.20 2.42 -12.64
N GLU A 131 -15.45 1.33 -12.79
CA GLU A 131 -15.29 0.59 -14.06
C GLU A 131 -16.16 -0.68 -14.12
N GLY A 132 -16.43 -1.33 -12.98
CA GLY A 132 -17.21 -2.56 -12.98
C GLY A 132 -17.21 -3.31 -11.66
N ARG A 133 -17.93 -4.43 -11.64
CA ARG A 133 -17.98 -5.35 -10.49
C ARG A 133 -17.03 -6.52 -10.70
N VAL A 134 -16.39 -6.94 -9.63
CA VAL A 134 -15.44 -8.06 -9.56
C VAL A 134 -15.94 -8.99 -8.45
N ALA A 135 -15.99 -10.29 -8.67
CA ALA A 135 -16.29 -11.25 -7.61
C ALA A 135 -15.20 -11.18 -6.51
N GLU A 136 -15.58 -11.38 -5.25
CA GLU A 136 -14.64 -11.24 -4.14
C GLU A 136 -13.41 -12.15 -4.28
N GLU A 137 -13.60 -13.34 -4.83
CA GLU A 137 -12.55 -14.34 -5.11
C GLU A 137 -11.54 -13.89 -6.17
N ASP A 138 -11.94 -13.00 -7.10
CA ASP A 138 -11.12 -12.51 -8.21
C ASP A 138 -10.41 -11.18 -7.90
N ILE A 139 -10.68 -10.57 -6.76
CA ILE A 139 -10.17 -9.22 -6.41
C ILE A 139 -8.66 -9.13 -6.52
N ILE A 140 -7.93 -10.09 -5.95
CA ILE A 140 -6.46 -10.05 -5.95
C ILE A 140 -5.91 -10.18 -7.37
N ASP A 141 -6.42 -11.14 -8.15
CA ASP A 141 -5.97 -11.35 -9.54
C ASP A 141 -6.23 -10.12 -10.41
N VAL A 142 -7.37 -9.46 -10.21
CA VAL A 142 -7.69 -8.22 -10.93
C VAL A 142 -6.76 -7.11 -10.53
N LEU A 143 -6.52 -6.88 -9.23
CA LEU A 143 -5.62 -5.82 -8.76
C LEU A 143 -4.18 -6.04 -9.23
N VAL A 144 -3.66 -7.27 -9.16
CA VAL A 144 -2.32 -7.60 -9.65
C VAL A 144 -2.21 -7.34 -11.17
N ARG A 145 -3.21 -7.72 -11.94
CA ARG A 145 -3.27 -7.45 -13.38
C ARG A 145 -3.26 -5.95 -13.67
N GLU A 146 -3.99 -5.16 -12.91
CA GLU A 146 -4.01 -3.70 -13.07
C GLU A 146 -2.66 -3.06 -12.69
N VAL A 147 -1.97 -3.58 -11.67
CA VAL A 147 -0.58 -3.18 -11.35
C VAL A 147 0.31 -3.44 -12.57
N MET A 148 0.30 -4.67 -13.08
CA MET A 148 1.13 -5.05 -14.23
C MET A 148 0.82 -4.22 -15.48
N ARG A 149 -0.47 -3.91 -15.73
CA ARG A 149 -0.87 -3.03 -16.83
C ARG A 149 -0.32 -1.61 -16.65
N THR A 150 -0.49 -1.04 -15.45
CA THR A 150 0.00 0.32 -15.14
C THR A 150 1.51 0.44 -15.26
N VAL A 151 2.24 -0.62 -14.95
CA VAL A 151 3.70 -0.68 -15.10
C VAL A 151 4.10 -0.90 -16.56
N GLY A 152 3.34 -1.69 -17.32
CA GLY A 152 3.62 -2.03 -18.73
C GLY A 152 3.22 -0.96 -19.76
N ASP A 153 2.33 -0.03 -19.41
CA ASP A 153 1.89 1.08 -20.28
C ASP A 153 2.97 2.20 -20.40
N THR A 154 4.24 1.81 -20.44
CA THR A 154 5.37 2.73 -20.64
C THR A 154 5.94 2.52 -22.05
N ASP A 155 5.29 3.13 -23.05
CA ASP A 155 5.86 3.49 -24.36
C ASP A 155 5.86 5.00 -24.56
#